data_a5a6aa8abe9b1c6738ba9ce70413e2e4
#
_entry.id   a5a6aa8abe9b1c6738ba9ce70413e2e4
#
_cell.length_a   1.000
_cell.length_b   1.000
_cell.length_c   1.000
_cell.angle_alpha   90.00
_cell.angle_beta   90.00
_cell.angle_gamma   90.00
#
_symmetry.space_group_name_H-M   'P 1'
#
loop_
_entity.id
_entity.type
_entity.pdbx_description
1 polymer ?
#
loop_
_entity_poly.entity_id
_entity_poly.type
_entity_poly.pdbx_seq_one_letter_code
_entity_poly.pdbx_strand_id
1 'polypeptide(L)'
;MAYKKGKNRSQGVLFPNYLDDYVTADAPVRFFDSFVDSLDMDSLGFIRSVPNRRGCPGYDPRDLLKLYIYGYFYQVRSSRRLARECRCNIEVMWLLRKLTPDFRTISDFRKDNKSPIAKVFKTFNRRLIDLKLLTCSYISVDGSKFKAVNSKDRNFTLNKLDDRLKLLDEHIRLYMERLDTSDDSEGNIHRKIDECEERKKRYEGYRDELEQSGESQVSLTDPDSRLMKQGEGFEVCYNVQTAVDADSHMIAGYEVTNRPTDHGLIAGVASEVKEELGAEILECTADKGYEGSEDHAELLLRGIIPNVIRKDGGCTEEVSFDYNEAEISPEQKAGTGVDNLRTCLEAGVIPDVYEGILTDARISEVSSHTTQATDADVAVMTTEQMKSKALEGYFVRDAARNLVYCPQGQTLRQKSIQRGGFIRYCNKLACRKCRNKCTTSNFKEINFSKDTMIKSCDPTKGRRKQAGTLASARAGGATRVKKVVKYILHLDRHKMENRKCLSEHPFGTIKRLMGQQYHFLLRGFEKVNAEMGLLCLSYNMRRAINLAGVETLIRAIG
;
A
#
# COMPACT_ATOMS: atom_id res chain seq x y z
N MET A 1 -48.69 -0.66 -33.97
CA MET A 1 -47.27 -0.62 -34.35
C MET A 1 -46.74 -2.06 -34.32
N ALA A 2 -45.99 -2.46 -35.33
CA ALA A 2 -45.39 -3.79 -35.36
C ALA A 2 -44.05 -3.77 -34.64
N TYR A 3 -43.71 -4.85 -33.91
CA TYR A 3 -42.40 -5.01 -33.30
C TYR A 3 -41.29 -5.13 -34.36
N LYS A 4 -40.08 -4.63 -34.04
CA LYS A 4 -38.89 -4.89 -34.87
C LYS A 4 -38.61 -6.40 -34.88
N LYS A 5 -38.51 -6.99 -36.08
CA LYS A 5 -38.24 -8.42 -36.26
C LYS A 5 -36.75 -8.63 -36.52
N GLY A 6 -36.11 -9.56 -35.84
CA GLY A 6 -34.75 -10.02 -36.15
C GLY A 6 -34.72 -10.85 -37.45
N LYS A 7 -33.49 -11.08 -37.97
CA LYS A 7 -33.27 -11.97 -39.11
C LYS A 7 -33.58 -13.42 -38.73
N ASN A 8 -34.05 -14.21 -39.68
CA ASN A 8 -34.25 -15.63 -39.48
C ASN A 8 -32.89 -16.29 -39.18
N ARG A 9 -32.85 -17.19 -38.19
CA ARG A 9 -31.62 -17.90 -37.82
C ARG A 9 -31.04 -18.77 -38.92
N SER A 10 -31.90 -19.26 -39.83
CA SER A 10 -31.55 -20.08 -41.00
C SER A 10 -31.29 -19.24 -42.26
N GLN A 11 -31.34 -17.91 -42.17
CA GLN A 11 -31.12 -17.05 -43.34
C GLN A 11 -29.61 -17.01 -43.63
N GLY A 12 -29.21 -17.50 -44.79
CA GLY A 12 -27.86 -17.33 -45.32
C GLY A 12 -27.60 -15.86 -45.67
N VAL A 13 -26.37 -15.42 -45.55
CA VAL A 13 -25.90 -14.09 -46.01
C VAL A 13 -25.29 -14.25 -47.39
N LEU A 14 -25.69 -13.41 -48.31
CA LEU A 14 -25.18 -13.44 -49.68
C LEU A 14 -23.68 -13.02 -49.73
N PHE A 15 -23.29 -12.06 -48.86
CA PHE A 15 -21.92 -11.62 -48.69
C PHE A 15 -21.43 -12.03 -47.31
N PRO A 16 -20.29 -12.74 -47.18
CA PRO A 16 -19.73 -13.09 -45.87
C PRO A 16 -19.29 -11.82 -45.16
N ASN A 17 -19.75 -11.63 -43.90
CA ASN A 17 -19.24 -10.57 -43.02
C ASN A 17 -17.88 -10.99 -42.49
N TYR A 18 -16.92 -10.08 -42.46
CA TYR A 18 -15.65 -10.28 -41.77
C TYR A 18 -15.89 -10.20 -40.27
N LEU A 19 -15.05 -10.89 -39.49
CA LEU A 19 -15.10 -10.76 -38.01
C LEU A 19 -14.86 -9.32 -37.57
N ASP A 20 -14.06 -8.60 -38.33
CA ASP A 20 -13.72 -7.21 -38.06
C ASP A 20 -14.94 -6.27 -38.11
N ASP A 21 -15.96 -6.60 -38.93
CA ASP A 21 -17.21 -5.83 -39.07
C ASP A 21 -18.06 -5.87 -37.78
N TYR A 22 -17.83 -6.84 -36.89
CA TYR A 22 -18.60 -7.01 -35.66
C TYR A 22 -17.98 -6.34 -34.45
N VAL A 23 -16.74 -5.87 -34.56
CA VAL A 23 -16.00 -5.22 -33.47
C VAL A 23 -15.76 -3.77 -33.83
N THR A 24 -16.36 -2.85 -33.09
CA THR A 24 -16.28 -1.41 -33.39
C THR A 24 -14.83 -0.90 -33.23
N ALA A 25 -14.50 0.21 -33.89
CA ALA A 25 -13.14 0.77 -33.83
C ALA A 25 -12.71 1.18 -32.40
N ASP A 26 -13.68 1.58 -31.58
CA ASP A 26 -13.50 1.99 -30.19
C ASP A 26 -13.60 0.83 -29.18
N ALA A 27 -13.75 -0.42 -29.65
CA ALA A 27 -13.85 -1.57 -28.77
C ALA A 27 -12.53 -1.81 -28.00
N PRO A 28 -12.57 -1.99 -26.67
CA PRO A 28 -11.36 -2.21 -25.85
C PRO A 28 -10.49 -3.37 -26.31
N VAL A 29 -11.08 -4.40 -26.90
CA VAL A 29 -10.34 -5.58 -27.39
C VAL A 29 -9.34 -5.24 -28.49
N ARG A 30 -9.56 -4.20 -29.28
CA ARG A 30 -8.59 -3.73 -30.29
C ARG A 30 -7.33 -3.17 -29.62
N PHE A 31 -7.49 -2.50 -28.50
CA PHE A 31 -6.36 -2.04 -27.69
C PHE A 31 -5.63 -3.21 -27.04
N PHE A 32 -6.33 -4.22 -26.52
CA PHE A 32 -5.67 -5.40 -25.95
C PHE A 32 -4.84 -6.13 -27.00
N ASP A 33 -5.36 -6.27 -28.20
CA ASP A 33 -4.69 -6.89 -29.34
C ASP A 33 -3.39 -6.15 -29.67
N SER A 34 -3.49 -4.85 -29.94
CA SER A 34 -2.35 -3.98 -30.26
C SER A 34 -1.29 -3.95 -29.15
N PHE A 35 -1.71 -3.80 -27.88
CA PHE A 35 -0.80 -3.80 -26.75
C PHE A 35 -0.02 -5.10 -26.62
N VAL A 36 -0.71 -6.25 -26.66
CA VAL A 36 -0.03 -7.55 -26.50
C VAL A 36 0.88 -7.87 -27.68
N ASP A 37 0.47 -7.47 -28.89
CA ASP A 37 1.31 -7.68 -30.09
C ASP A 37 2.58 -6.83 -30.06
N SER A 38 2.56 -5.67 -29.39
CA SER A 38 3.76 -4.84 -29.19
C SER A 38 4.75 -5.38 -28.12
N LEU A 39 4.37 -6.44 -27.37
CA LEU A 39 5.22 -7.01 -26.34
C LEU A 39 6.27 -7.97 -26.91
N ASP A 40 7.49 -7.85 -26.39
CA ASP A 40 8.52 -8.89 -26.59
C ASP A 40 8.31 -10.02 -25.57
N MET A 41 7.63 -11.09 -26.01
CA MET A 41 7.27 -12.22 -25.16
C MET A 41 8.48 -13.01 -24.66
N ASP A 42 9.58 -12.99 -25.41
CA ASP A 42 10.80 -13.71 -25.05
C ASP A 42 11.57 -12.98 -23.95
N SER A 43 11.77 -11.68 -24.10
CA SER A 43 12.41 -10.84 -23.09
C SER A 43 11.62 -10.78 -21.77
N LEU A 44 10.30 -10.87 -21.82
CA LEU A 44 9.45 -10.99 -20.64
C LEU A 44 9.59 -12.36 -19.97
N GLY A 45 10.06 -13.38 -20.70
CA GLY A 45 10.30 -14.74 -20.22
C GLY A 45 9.07 -15.65 -20.29
N PHE A 46 8.15 -15.41 -21.22
CA PHE A 46 7.00 -16.30 -21.43
C PHE A 46 7.43 -17.66 -21.93
N ILE A 47 6.92 -18.71 -21.31
CA ILE A 47 7.17 -20.08 -21.73
C ILE A 47 6.50 -20.31 -23.09
N ARG A 48 7.23 -20.94 -24.03
CA ARG A 48 6.80 -21.19 -25.41
C ARG A 48 6.64 -19.93 -26.26
N SER A 49 7.38 -18.86 -25.95
CA SER A 49 7.51 -17.68 -26.81
C SER A 49 8.09 -18.04 -28.18
N VAL A 50 8.99 -19.04 -28.21
CA VAL A 50 9.56 -19.59 -29.44
C VAL A 50 8.90 -20.96 -29.73
N PRO A 51 8.32 -21.16 -30.93
CA PRO A 51 7.69 -22.44 -31.31
C PRO A 51 8.67 -23.60 -31.31
N ASN A 52 8.26 -24.75 -30.80
CA ASN A 52 9.04 -25.98 -30.89
C ASN A 52 9.13 -26.47 -32.34
N ARG A 53 10.32 -26.97 -32.75
CA ARG A 53 10.55 -27.51 -34.09
C ARG A 53 9.80 -28.80 -34.40
N ARG A 54 9.37 -29.56 -33.39
CA ARG A 54 8.68 -30.86 -33.52
C ARG A 54 7.55 -30.95 -32.48
N GLY A 55 6.50 -31.67 -32.82
CA GLY A 55 5.34 -31.91 -31.96
C GLY A 55 4.07 -31.20 -32.47
N CYS A 56 2.98 -31.33 -31.70
CA CYS A 56 1.73 -30.62 -31.99
C CYS A 56 1.94 -29.11 -31.80
N PRO A 57 1.48 -28.25 -32.73
CA PRO A 57 1.55 -26.82 -32.55
C PRO A 57 0.84 -26.37 -31.27
N GLY A 58 1.57 -25.63 -30.42
CA GLY A 58 0.98 -24.99 -29.22
C GLY A 58 0.27 -23.68 -29.59
N TYR A 59 -0.51 -23.16 -28.65
CA TYR A 59 -1.05 -21.80 -28.75
C TYR A 59 0.08 -20.79 -28.54
N ASP A 60 0.02 -19.69 -29.29
CA ASP A 60 0.89 -18.53 -29.03
C ASP A 60 0.60 -17.97 -27.63
N PRO A 61 1.60 -17.72 -26.78
CA PRO A 61 1.40 -17.10 -25.48
C PRO A 61 0.73 -15.72 -25.57
N ARG A 62 0.88 -14.98 -26.69
CA ARG A 62 0.15 -13.75 -26.94
C ARG A 62 -1.35 -13.96 -26.92
N ASP A 63 -1.85 -14.97 -27.63
CA ASP A 63 -3.30 -15.25 -27.71
C ASP A 63 -3.87 -15.56 -26.31
N LEU A 64 -3.14 -16.34 -25.50
CA LEU A 64 -3.57 -16.67 -24.15
C LEU A 64 -3.49 -15.46 -23.19
N LEU A 65 -2.48 -14.59 -23.36
CA LEU A 65 -2.38 -13.35 -22.60
C LEU A 65 -3.53 -12.38 -22.94
N LYS A 66 -3.83 -12.21 -24.24
CA LYS A 66 -4.99 -11.42 -24.72
C LYS A 66 -6.28 -11.91 -24.07
N LEU A 67 -6.47 -13.24 -24.03
CA LEU A 67 -7.64 -13.86 -23.42
C LEU A 67 -7.72 -13.57 -21.90
N TYR A 68 -6.59 -13.59 -21.18
CA TYR A 68 -6.57 -13.26 -19.76
C TYR A 68 -6.85 -11.77 -19.51
N ILE A 69 -6.26 -10.86 -20.29
CA ILE A 69 -6.53 -9.42 -20.20
C ILE A 69 -8.04 -9.18 -20.43
N TYR A 70 -8.62 -9.75 -21.48
CA TYR A 70 -10.06 -9.71 -21.72
C TYR A 70 -10.85 -10.20 -20.48
N GLY A 71 -10.46 -11.35 -19.97
CA GLY A 71 -11.16 -11.98 -18.86
C GLY A 71 -11.16 -11.14 -17.57
N TYR A 72 -10.02 -10.58 -17.19
CA TYR A 72 -9.93 -9.73 -16.01
C TYR A 72 -10.62 -8.38 -16.22
N PHE A 73 -10.55 -7.83 -17.43
CA PHE A 73 -11.24 -6.61 -17.78
C PHE A 73 -12.78 -6.76 -17.71
N TYR A 74 -13.34 -7.87 -18.19
CA TYR A 74 -14.78 -8.15 -18.20
C TYR A 74 -15.26 -9.07 -17.05
N GLN A 75 -14.47 -9.28 -16.00
CA GLN A 75 -14.80 -10.10 -14.82
C GLN A 75 -15.02 -11.59 -15.11
N VAL A 76 -14.41 -12.10 -16.17
CA VAL A 76 -14.45 -13.52 -16.56
C VAL A 76 -13.14 -14.20 -16.18
N ARG A 77 -12.87 -14.39 -14.86
CA ARG A 77 -11.58 -14.91 -14.36
C ARG A 77 -11.43 -16.44 -14.42
N SER A 78 -12.52 -17.17 -14.58
CA SER A 78 -12.52 -18.64 -14.61
C SER A 78 -12.07 -19.17 -15.97
N SER A 79 -11.07 -20.07 -16.01
CA SER A 79 -10.59 -20.70 -17.25
C SER A 79 -11.68 -21.45 -18.00
N ARG A 80 -12.64 -22.08 -17.29
CA ARG A 80 -13.80 -22.75 -17.92
C ARG A 80 -14.74 -21.76 -18.58
N ARG A 81 -14.99 -20.61 -17.95
CA ARG A 81 -15.79 -19.54 -18.55
C ARG A 81 -15.06 -18.92 -19.74
N LEU A 82 -13.77 -18.65 -19.64
CA LEU A 82 -12.95 -18.15 -20.75
C LEU A 82 -12.99 -19.10 -21.96
N ALA A 83 -12.84 -20.41 -21.75
CA ALA A 83 -12.97 -21.40 -22.81
C ALA A 83 -14.37 -21.41 -23.46
N ARG A 84 -15.42 -21.04 -22.72
CA ARG A 84 -16.77 -20.83 -23.29
C ARG A 84 -16.84 -19.54 -24.11
N GLU A 85 -16.28 -18.44 -23.59
CA GLU A 85 -16.25 -17.15 -24.32
C GLU A 85 -15.57 -17.29 -25.69
N CYS A 86 -14.51 -18.09 -25.81
CA CYS A 86 -13.85 -18.36 -27.09
C CYS A 86 -14.78 -18.95 -28.17
N ARG A 87 -15.90 -19.58 -27.76
CA ARG A 87 -16.86 -20.24 -28.68
C ARG A 87 -18.12 -19.42 -28.95
N CYS A 88 -18.48 -18.49 -28.06
CA CYS A 88 -19.77 -17.81 -28.13
C CYS A 88 -19.69 -16.28 -28.10
N ASN A 89 -18.53 -15.70 -27.80
CA ASN A 89 -18.36 -14.25 -27.71
C ASN A 89 -17.62 -13.73 -28.96
N ILE A 90 -18.23 -12.81 -29.67
CA ILE A 90 -17.70 -12.32 -30.95
C ILE A 90 -16.39 -11.53 -30.78
N GLU A 91 -16.25 -10.73 -29.72
CA GLU A 91 -15.02 -10.00 -29.41
C GLU A 91 -13.85 -10.95 -29.12
N VAL A 92 -14.12 -12.04 -28.36
CA VAL A 92 -13.10 -13.06 -28.07
C VAL A 92 -12.76 -13.88 -29.32
N MET A 93 -13.76 -14.18 -30.16
CA MET A 93 -13.52 -14.82 -31.46
C MET A 93 -12.65 -13.96 -32.37
N TRP A 94 -12.88 -12.65 -32.38
CA TRP A 94 -12.06 -11.69 -33.11
C TRP A 94 -10.63 -11.67 -32.53
N LEU A 95 -10.50 -11.46 -31.22
CA LEU A 95 -9.23 -11.35 -30.50
C LEU A 95 -8.34 -12.56 -30.70
N LEU A 96 -8.91 -13.77 -30.67
CA LEU A 96 -8.20 -15.05 -30.82
C LEU A 96 -8.26 -15.65 -32.24
N ARG A 97 -8.77 -14.91 -33.22
CA ARG A 97 -8.86 -15.41 -34.61
C ARG A 97 -9.58 -16.76 -34.70
N LYS A 98 -10.65 -16.93 -33.92
CA LYS A 98 -11.45 -18.16 -33.76
C LYS A 98 -10.71 -19.34 -33.11
N LEU A 99 -9.56 -19.13 -32.50
CA LEU A 99 -8.93 -20.17 -31.68
C LEU A 99 -9.77 -20.49 -30.46
N THR A 100 -9.87 -21.76 -30.09
CA THR A 100 -10.70 -22.25 -28.97
C THR A 100 -9.89 -23.10 -28.00
N PRO A 101 -8.95 -22.50 -27.25
CA PRO A 101 -8.17 -23.23 -26.27
C PRO A 101 -9.10 -23.84 -25.21
N ASP A 102 -8.76 -25.07 -24.77
CA ASP A 102 -9.48 -25.70 -23.69
C ASP A 102 -9.11 -25.09 -22.33
N PHE A 103 -9.95 -25.36 -21.33
CA PHE A 103 -9.80 -24.73 -20.00
C PHE A 103 -8.51 -25.13 -19.27
N ARG A 104 -7.90 -26.29 -19.58
CA ARG A 104 -6.63 -26.76 -19.00
C ARG A 104 -5.49 -25.95 -19.59
N THR A 105 -5.43 -25.84 -20.90
CA THR A 105 -4.46 -24.99 -21.61
C THR A 105 -4.47 -23.56 -21.06
N ILE A 106 -5.66 -22.96 -20.89
CA ILE A 106 -5.82 -21.62 -20.32
C ILE A 106 -5.28 -21.59 -18.87
N SER A 107 -5.64 -22.57 -18.05
CA SER A 107 -5.21 -22.64 -16.65
C SER A 107 -3.70 -22.86 -16.51
N ASP A 108 -3.13 -23.75 -17.32
CA ASP A 108 -1.70 -24.06 -17.29
C ASP A 108 -0.86 -22.87 -17.75
N PHE A 109 -1.31 -22.13 -18.77
CA PHE A 109 -0.64 -20.88 -19.18
C PHE A 109 -0.43 -19.91 -18.01
N ARG A 110 -1.48 -19.62 -17.22
CA ARG A 110 -1.38 -18.73 -16.06
C ARG A 110 -0.50 -19.33 -14.96
N LYS A 111 -0.59 -20.64 -14.73
CA LYS A 111 0.22 -21.33 -13.73
C LYS A 111 1.71 -21.27 -14.07
N ASP A 112 2.05 -21.45 -15.36
CA ASP A 112 3.43 -21.59 -15.81
C ASP A 112 4.11 -20.23 -16.07
N ASN A 113 3.33 -19.16 -16.34
CA ASN A 113 3.83 -17.83 -16.68
C ASN A 113 3.59 -16.78 -15.58
N LYS A 114 3.74 -17.13 -14.31
CA LYS A 114 3.48 -16.23 -13.16
C LYS A 114 4.32 -14.95 -13.22
N SER A 115 5.63 -15.08 -13.28
CA SER A 115 6.57 -13.96 -13.32
C SER A 115 6.42 -13.11 -14.59
N PRO A 116 6.34 -13.68 -15.81
CA PRO A 116 6.04 -12.92 -17.02
C PRO A 116 4.74 -12.07 -16.91
N ILE A 117 3.67 -12.64 -16.41
CA ILE A 117 2.38 -11.93 -16.24
C ILE A 117 2.52 -10.72 -15.33
N ALA A 118 3.25 -10.85 -14.21
CA ALA A 118 3.51 -9.71 -13.32
C ALA A 118 4.33 -8.60 -14.02
N LYS A 119 5.30 -8.98 -14.87
CA LYS A 119 6.09 -8.01 -15.65
C LYS A 119 5.27 -7.26 -16.69
N VAL A 120 4.20 -7.85 -17.24
CA VAL A 120 3.31 -7.16 -18.21
C VAL A 120 2.71 -5.89 -17.60
N PHE A 121 2.31 -5.91 -16.33
CA PHE A 121 1.82 -4.72 -15.64
C PHE A 121 2.88 -3.60 -15.60
N LYS A 122 4.12 -3.94 -15.24
CA LYS A 122 5.24 -2.98 -15.22
C LYS A 122 5.52 -2.40 -16.59
N THR A 123 5.54 -3.26 -17.63
CA THR A 123 5.73 -2.82 -19.02
C THR A 123 4.62 -1.88 -19.47
N PHE A 124 3.38 -2.15 -19.09
CA PHE A 124 2.26 -1.27 -19.40
C PHE A 124 2.41 0.10 -18.73
N ASN A 125 2.78 0.14 -17.45
CA ASN A 125 3.01 1.39 -16.74
C ASN A 125 4.12 2.24 -17.37
N ARG A 126 5.24 1.62 -17.82
CA ARG A 126 6.28 2.34 -18.57
C ARG A 126 5.74 2.99 -19.83
N ARG A 127 4.88 2.30 -20.59
CA ARG A 127 4.20 2.91 -21.76
C ARG A 127 3.31 4.09 -21.36
N LEU A 128 2.61 3.99 -20.23
CA LEU A 128 1.78 5.10 -19.72
C LEU A 128 2.63 6.32 -19.33
N ILE A 129 3.85 6.12 -18.85
CA ILE A 129 4.80 7.21 -18.56
C ILE A 129 5.27 7.86 -19.86
N ASP A 130 5.68 7.06 -20.84
CA ASP A 130 6.09 7.55 -22.17
C ASP A 130 4.99 8.42 -22.79
N LEU A 131 3.73 8.06 -22.56
CA LEU A 131 2.53 8.79 -23.02
C LEU A 131 2.13 9.96 -22.09
N LYS A 132 2.87 10.20 -21.00
CA LYS A 132 2.54 11.21 -19.99
C LYS A 132 1.15 11.06 -19.35
N LEU A 133 0.62 9.84 -19.34
CA LEU A 133 -0.62 9.48 -18.66
C LEU A 133 -0.40 9.04 -17.21
N LEU A 134 0.84 8.76 -16.83
CA LEU A 134 1.27 8.41 -15.49
C LEU A 134 2.47 9.28 -15.14
N THR A 135 2.36 10.15 -14.12
CA THR A 135 3.38 11.16 -13.78
C THR A 135 4.27 10.71 -12.64
N CYS A 136 3.71 10.03 -11.65
CA CYS A 136 4.40 9.49 -10.47
C CYS A 136 5.26 10.48 -9.68
N SER A 137 4.90 11.77 -9.71
CA SER A 137 5.54 12.79 -8.85
C SER A 137 5.02 12.72 -7.41
N TYR A 138 3.77 12.33 -7.25
CA TYR A 138 3.09 12.19 -5.97
C TYR A 138 2.21 10.94 -5.98
N ILE A 139 2.45 10.03 -5.03
CA ILE A 139 1.71 8.78 -4.89
C ILE A 139 1.01 8.68 -3.54
N SER A 140 -0.11 7.97 -3.52
CA SER A 140 -0.79 7.57 -2.30
C SER A 140 -0.65 6.06 -2.10
N VAL A 141 -0.04 5.65 -0.99
CA VAL A 141 0.08 4.23 -0.61
C VAL A 141 -1.02 3.85 0.37
N ASP A 142 -1.66 2.73 0.11
CA ASP A 142 -2.66 2.15 1.00
C ASP A 142 -2.70 0.64 0.86
N GLY A 143 -3.16 -0.04 1.93
CA GLY A 143 -3.28 -1.48 2.00
C GLY A 143 -4.73 -1.95 2.06
N SER A 144 -5.02 -3.07 1.41
CA SER A 144 -6.32 -3.71 1.53
C SER A 144 -6.19 -5.22 1.60
N LYS A 145 -7.06 -5.83 2.41
CA LYS A 145 -7.06 -7.27 2.62
C LYS A 145 -7.99 -7.95 1.62
N PHE A 146 -7.46 -8.98 0.97
CA PHE A 146 -8.16 -9.78 -0.04
C PHE A 146 -8.19 -11.24 0.40
N LYS A 147 -9.36 -11.87 0.32
CA LYS A 147 -9.55 -13.26 0.74
C LYS A 147 -8.70 -14.22 -0.09
N ALA A 148 -7.99 -15.11 0.60
CA ALA A 148 -7.27 -16.22 -0.01
C ALA A 148 -8.21 -17.39 -0.33
N VAL A 149 -7.71 -18.36 -1.10
CA VAL A 149 -8.39 -19.63 -1.34
C VAL A 149 -8.22 -20.55 -0.11
N ASN A 150 -8.76 -20.13 1.00
CA ASN A 150 -8.70 -20.89 2.25
C ASN A 150 -9.93 -20.62 3.12
N SER A 151 -10.20 -21.49 4.08
CA SER A 151 -11.23 -21.28 5.10
C SER A 151 -10.60 -21.10 6.48
N LYS A 152 -11.31 -20.40 7.37
CA LYS A 152 -10.90 -20.23 8.77
C LYS A 152 -10.69 -21.56 9.50
N ASP A 153 -11.45 -22.59 9.11
CA ASP A 153 -11.38 -23.91 9.75
C ASP A 153 -10.07 -24.64 9.43
N ARG A 154 -9.43 -24.29 8.31
CA ARG A 154 -8.16 -24.86 7.85
C ARG A 154 -6.96 -23.96 8.15
N ASN A 155 -7.14 -22.94 8.98
CA ASN A 155 -6.07 -22.11 9.50
C ASN A 155 -5.98 -22.33 11.02
N PHE A 156 -4.78 -22.64 11.51
CA PHE A 156 -4.51 -23.01 12.90
C PHE A 156 -3.46 -22.08 13.50
N THR A 157 -3.78 -21.56 14.68
CA THR A 157 -2.84 -20.90 15.60
C THR A 157 -2.57 -21.84 16.76
N LEU A 158 -1.50 -21.66 17.53
CA LEU A 158 -1.18 -22.45 18.71
C LEU A 158 -2.37 -22.56 19.65
N ASN A 159 -3.00 -21.45 20.01
CA ASN A 159 -4.18 -21.47 20.90
C ASN A 159 -5.34 -22.32 20.34
N LYS A 160 -5.61 -22.20 19.03
CA LYS A 160 -6.67 -22.99 18.38
C LYS A 160 -6.34 -24.47 18.33
N LEU A 161 -5.07 -24.84 18.17
CA LEU A 161 -4.61 -26.23 18.23
C LEU A 161 -4.78 -26.80 19.64
N ASP A 162 -4.34 -26.06 20.66
CA ASP A 162 -4.50 -26.47 22.05
C ASP A 162 -5.96 -26.68 22.44
N ASP A 163 -6.86 -25.78 22.04
CA ASP A 163 -8.29 -25.92 22.28
C ASP A 163 -8.87 -27.14 21.56
N ARG A 164 -8.44 -27.40 20.31
CA ARG A 164 -8.87 -28.57 19.54
C ARG A 164 -8.35 -29.89 20.14
N LEU A 165 -7.10 -29.90 20.60
CA LEU A 165 -6.50 -31.06 21.26
C LEU A 165 -7.24 -31.40 22.55
N LYS A 166 -7.53 -30.40 23.41
CA LYS A 166 -8.34 -30.59 24.63
C LYS A 166 -9.72 -31.15 24.35
N LEU A 167 -10.42 -30.65 23.32
CA LEU A 167 -11.73 -31.14 22.91
C LEU A 167 -11.66 -32.62 22.43
N LEU A 168 -10.59 -32.98 21.69
CA LEU A 168 -10.42 -34.36 21.26
C LEU A 168 -10.14 -35.30 22.43
N ASP A 169 -9.30 -34.88 23.39
CA ASP A 169 -9.03 -35.64 24.62
C ASP A 169 -10.31 -35.86 25.43
N GLU A 170 -11.17 -34.85 25.55
CA GLU A 170 -12.45 -34.96 26.22
C GLU A 170 -13.40 -35.92 25.47
N HIS A 171 -13.46 -35.86 24.14
CA HIS A 171 -14.28 -36.79 23.32
C HIS A 171 -13.78 -38.23 23.46
N ILE A 172 -12.47 -38.46 23.40
CA ILE A 172 -11.90 -39.81 23.59
C ILE A 172 -12.27 -40.34 24.98
N ARG A 173 -12.13 -39.53 26.05
CA ARG A 173 -12.53 -39.90 27.39
C ARG A 173 -14.01 -40.27 27.47
N LEU A 174 -14.90 -39.47 26.92
CA LEU A 174 -16.33 -39.72 26.89
C LEU A 174 -16.69 -40.99 26.09
N TYR A 175 -16.00 -41.29 25.01
CA TYR A 175 -16.20 -42.52 24.25
C TYR A 175 -15.69 -43.73 24.99
N MET A 176 -14.59 -43.66 25.73
CA MET A 176 -14.10 -44.73 26.59
C MET A 176 -15.07 -45.02 27.75
N GLU A 177 -15.57 -43.99 28.45
CA GLU A 177 -16.59 -44.14 29.50
C GLU A 177 -17.89 -44.80 28.97
N ARG A 178 -18.25 -44.56 27.70
CA ARG A 178 -19.40 -45.22 27.07
C ARG A 178 -19.14 -46.69 26.73
N LEU A 179 -17.93 -47.04 26.34
CA LEU A 179 -17.52 -48.44 26.13
C LEU A 179 -17.65 -49.25 27.43
N ASP A 180 -17.31 -48.64 28.58
CA ASP A 180 -17.39 -49.31 29.89
C ASP A 180 -18.83 -49.48 30.40
N THR A 181 -19.79 -48.70 29.84
CA THR A 181 -21.17 -48.62 30.37
C THR A 181 -22.25 -49.17 29.44
N SER A 182 -21.97 -49.52 28.18
CA SER A 182 -22.98 -49.97 27.21
C SER A 182 -22.54 -51.17 26.39
N ASP A 183 -23.40 -52.20 26.36
CA ASP A 183 -23.28 -53.39 25.50
C ASP A 183 -23.64 -53.13 24.01
N ASP A 184 -23.94 -51.86 23.64
CA ASP A 184 -24.39 -51.52 22.29
C ASP A 184 -23.22 -51.07 21.39
N SER A 185 -23.01 -51.84 20.32
CA SER A 185 -22.18 -51.51 19.13
C SER A 185 -20.73 -51.05 19.41
N GLU A 186 -19.95 -51.88 20.11
CA GLU A 186 -18.50 -51.70 20.36
C GLU A 186 -17.72 -51.24 19.10
N GLY A 187 -17.99 -51.83 17.94
CA GLY A 187 -17.28 -51.49 16.68
C GLY A 187 -17.50 -50.06 16.18
N ASN A 188 -18.62 -49.41 16.52
CA ASN A 188 -18.87 -48.03 16.10
C ASN A 188 -18.20 -47.02 17.04
N ILE A 189 -18.08 -47.36 18.34
CA ILE A 189 -17.39 -46.50 19.31
C ILE A 189 -15.88 -46.58 19.11
N HIS A 190 -15.31 -47.78 18.91
CA HIS A 190 -13.89 -47.95 18.57
C HIS A 190 -13.49 -47.13 17.32
N ARG A 191 -14.27 -47.23 16.25
CA ARG A 191 -14.01 -46.40 15.05
C ARG A 191 -14.00 -44.91 15.33
N LYS A 192 -14.87 -44.40 16.22
CA LYS A 192 -14.88 -42.97 16.59
C LYS A 192 -13.66 -42.58 17.44
N ILE A 193 -13.19 -43.46 18.29
CA ILE A 193 -11.94 -43.25 19.05
C ILE A 193 -10.77 -43.19 18.09
N ASP A 194 -10.63 -44.16 17.18
CA ASP A 194 -9.56 -44.17 16.17
C ASP A 194 -9.57 -42.90 15.33
N GLU A 195 -10.73 -42.43 14.86
CA GLU A 195 -10.88 -41.18 14.12
C GLU A 195 -10.45 -39.96 14.95
N CYS A 196 -10.71 -39.93 16.26
CA CYS A 196 -10.27 -38.86 17.15
C CYS A 196 -8.75 -38.91 17.39
N GLU A 197 -8.18 -40.09 17.57
CA GLU A 197 -6.73 -40.27 17.74
C GLU A 197 -5.94 -39.88 16.48
N GLU A 198 -6.41 -40.25 15.30
CA GLU A 198 -5.82 -39.83 14.04
C GLU A 198 -5.86 -38.29 13.87
N ARG A 199 -6.97 -37.67 14.26
CA ARG A 199 -7.08 -36.18 14.25
C ARG A 199 -6.13 -35.54 15.26
N LYS A 200 -6.06 -36.13 16.46
CA LYS A 200 -5.14 -35.66 17.51
C LYS A 200 -3.70 -35.68 17.03
N LYS A 201 -3.24 -36.80 16.50
CA LYS A 201 -1.89 -36.95 15.92
C LYS A 201 -1.59 -35.91 14.83
N ARG A 202 -2.59 -35.62 13.96
CA ARG A 202 -2.42 -34.55 12.95
C ARG A 202 -2.29 -33.17 13.56
N TYR A 203 -3.07 -32.84 14.60
CA TYR A 203 -3.01 -31.53 15.24
C TYR A 203 -1.74 -31.35 16.08
N GLU A 204 -1.25 -32.41 16.68
CA GLU A 204 0.07 -32.44 17.33
C GLU A 204 1.18 -32.15 16.30
N GLY A 205 1.13 -32.78 15.14
CA GLY A 205 2.08 -32.49 14.06
C GLY A 205 2.06 -31.03 13.58
N TYR A 206 0.88 -30.41 13.48
CA TYR A 206 0.77 -28.98 13.13
C TYR A 206 1.30 -28.06 14.25
N ARG A 207 1.11 -28.45 15.52
CA ARG A 207 1.68 -27.72 16.66
C ARG A 207 3.20 -27.77 16.65
N ASP A 208 3.76 -28.96 16.44
CA ASP A 208 5.21 -29.16 16.35
C ASP A 208 5.81 -28.37 15.17
N GLU A 209 5.13 -28.32 14.01
CA GLU A 209 5.52 -27.51 12.87
C GLU A 209 5.56 -26.01 13.22
N LEU A 210 4.55 -25.48 13.92
CA LEU A 210 4.50 -24.09 14.36
C LEU A 210 5.59 -23.76 15.38
N GLU A 211 5.85 -24.66 16.34
CA GLU A 211 6.91 -24.48 17.35
C GLU A 211 8.31 -24.49 16.72
N GLN A 212 8.54 -25.34 15.71
CA GLN A 212 9.82 -25.44 15.01
C GLN A 212 10.05 -24.30 14.03
N SER A 213 9.01 -23.87 13.31
CA SER A 213 9.11 -22.80 12.30
C SER A 213 9.13 -21.40 12.92
N GLY A 214 8.65 -21.22 14.15
CA GLY A 214 8.47 -19.92 14.79
C GLY A 214 7.34 -19.08 14.16
N GLU A 215 6.56 -19.67 13.26
CA GLU A 215 5.42 -19.02 12.60
C GLU A 215 4.23 -18.88 13.57
N SER A 216 3.46 -17.81 13.43
CA SER A 216 2.29 -17.56 14.30
C SER A 216 1.08 -18.42 13.98
N GLN A 217 1.01 -19.00 12.78
CA GLN A 217 -0.11 -19.78 12.29
C GLN A 217 0.26 -20.66 11.08
N VAL A 218 -0.39 -21.81 10.96
CA VAL A 218 -0.30 -22.70 9.81
C VAL A 218 -1.62 -22.71 9.02
N SER A 219 -1.51 -22.64 7.71
CA SER A 219 -2.64 -22.60 6.78
C SER A 219 -2.56 -23.78 5.82
N LEU A 220 -3.48 -24.75 5.95
CA LEU A 220 -3.38 -26.04 5.25
C LEU A 220 -3.67 -25.97 3.75
N THR A 221 -4.50 -25.02 3.32
CA THR A 221 -4.92 -24.95 1.91
C THR A 221 -4.01 -24.02 1.10
N ASP A 222 -3.57 -22.93 1.72
CA ASP A 222 -2.69 -21.92 1.14
C ASP A 222 -1.70 -21.47 2.23
N PRO A 223 -0.51 -22.10 2.29
CA PRO A 223 0.47 -21.86 3.37
C PRO A 223 0.93 -20.43 3.52
N ASP A 224 0.91 -19.65 2.43
CA ASP A 224 1.35 -18.25 2.42
C ASP A 224 0.28 -17.29 2.97
N SER A 225 -0.99 -17.73 3.02
CA SER A 225 -2.08 -16.89 3.53
C SER A 225 -2.14 -16.84 5.05
N ARG A 226 -2.65 -15.74 5.61
CA ARG A 226 -2.74 -15.53 7.07
C ARG A 226 -4.13 -15.07 7.49
N LEU A 227 -4.52 -15.43 8.70
CA LEU A 227 -5.73 -14.93 9.35
C LEU A 227 -5.53 -13.46 9.73
N MET A 228 -6.34 -12.58 9.15
CA MET A 228 -6.24 -11.14 9.34
C MET A 228 -7.59 -10.56 9.75
N LYS A 229 -7.58 -9.48 10.52
CA LYS A 229 -8.79 -8.73 10.85
C LYS A 229 -9.31 -8.02 9.59
N GLN A 230 -10.59 -8.24 9.26
CA GLN A 230 -11.28 -7.58 8.15
C GLN A 230 -12.68 -7.14 8.62
N GLY A 231 -12.88 -5.82 8.75
CA GLY A 231 -14.08 -5.27 9.36
C GLY A 231 -14.26 -5.73 10.82
N GLU A 232 -15.42 -6.28 11.14
CA GLU A 232 -15.72 -6.79 12.49
C GLU A 232 -15.23 -8.23 12.73
N GLY A 233 -14.73 -8.91 11.70
CA GLY A 233 -14.33 -10.30 11.77
C GLY A 233 -12.89 -10.58 11.39
N PHE A 234 -12.56 -11.86 11.32
CA PHE A 234 -11.27 -12.34 10.84
C PHE A 234 -11.49 -13.21 9.61
N GLU A 235 -10.66 -13.04 8.59
CA GLU A 235 -10.65 -13.85 7.37
C GLU A 235 -9.21 -14.25 7.02
N VAL A 236 -9.07 -15.36 6.29
CA VAL A 236 -7.76 -15.77 5.78
C VAL A 236 -7.49 -15.00 4.49
N CYS A 237 -6.50 -14.14 4.52
CA CYS A 237 -6.26 -13.12 3.51
C CYS A 237 -4.79 -13.02 3.12
N TYR A 238 -4.56 -12.30 2.04
CA TYR A 238 -3.34 -11.56 1.73
C TYR A 238 -3.59 -10.08 1.97
N ASN A 239 -2.55 -9.36 2.39
CA ASN A 239 -2.54 -7.91 2.46
C ASN A 239 -1.90 -7.39 1.16
N VAL A 240 -2.62 -6.57 0.41
CA VAL A 240 -2.13 -6.01 -0.84
C VAL A 240 -1.94 -4.52 -0.65
N GLN A 241 -0.72 -4.07 -0.85
CA GLN A 241 -0.35 -2.66 -0.87
C GLN A 241 -0.44 -2.14 -2.30
N THR A 242 -0.95 -0.95 -2.52
CA THR A 242 -0.95 -0.28 -3.82
C THR A 242 -0.45 1.15 -3.68
N ALA A 243 0.39 1.56 -4.62
CA ALA A 243 0.77 2.96 -4.82
C ALA A 243 -0.04 3.52 -5.99
N VAL A 244 -0.78 4.57 -5.75
CA VAL A 244 -1.67 5.20 -6.71
C VAL A 244 -1.17 6.59 -7.04
N ASP A 245 -0.97 6.88 -8.30
CA ASP A 245 -0.59 8.20 -8.79
C ASP A 245 -1.71 9.21 -8.57
N ALA A 246 -1.36 10.36 -8.02
CA ALA A 246 -2.34 11.37 -7.60
C ALA A 246 -3.05 12.06 -8.77
N ASP A 247 -2.37 12.22 -9.91
CA ASP A 247 -2.90 12.94 -11.06
C ASP A 247 -3.82 12.06 -11.89
N SER A 248 -3.34 10.87 -12.25
CA SER A 248 -4.08 9.95 -13.12
C SER A 248 -5.03 9.02 -12.36
N HIS A 249 -4.84 8.84 -11.06
CA HIS A 249 -5.48 7.80 -10.25
C HIS A 249 -5.20 6.37 -10.75
N MET A 250 -4.10 6.18 -11.48
CA MET A 250 -3.63 4.85 -11.90
C MET A 250 -2.75 4.22 -10.84
N ILE A 251 -2.72 2.90 -10.83
CA ILE A 251 -1.85 2.15 -9.91
C ILE A 251 -0.44 2.16 -10.48
N ALA A 252 0.46 2.85 -9.80
CA ALA A 252 1.88 2.93 -10.17
C ALA A 252 2.63 1.65 -9.79
N GLY A 253 2.31 1.08 -8.63
CA GLY A 253 2.91 -0.16 -8.13
C GLY A 253 2.00 -0.91 -7.17
N TYR A 254 2.30 -2.17 -6.93
CA TYR A 254 1.60 -2.98 -5.93
C TYR A 254 2.51 -4.05 -5.33
N GLU A 255 2.25 -4.43 -4.10
CA GLU A 255 2.93 -5.53 -3.40
C GLU A 255 1.90 -6.44 -2.73
N VAL A 256 2.10 -7.76 -2.83
CA VAL A 256 1.30 -8.75 -2.11
C VAL A 256 2.10 -9.28 -0.94
N THR A 257 1.56 -9.15 0.26
CA THR A 257 2.21 -9.62 1.50
C THR A 257 1.23 -10.41 2.37
N ASN A 258 1.77 -11.18 3.30
CA ASN A 258 0.98 -11.85 4.33
C ASN A 258 1.08 -11.18 5.70
N ARG A 259 1.67 -10.00 5.78
CA ARG A 259 1.73 -9.23 7.03
C ARG A 259 0.34 -8.71 7.39
N PRO A 260 -0.17 -8.96 8.61
CA PRO A 260 -1.50 -8.51 9.02
C PRO A 260 -1.63 -7.00 9.21
N THR A 261 -0.51 -6.32 9.41
CA THR A 261 -0.39 -4.87 9.63
C THR A 261 0.29 -4.20 8.44
N ASP A 262 0.04 -2.91 8.26
CA ASP A 262 0.61 -2.12 7.17
C ASP A 262 1.95 -1.47 7.57
N HIS A 263 2.32 -1.57 8.83
CA HIS A 263 3.58 -1.05 9.37
C HIS A 263 4.79 -1.72 8.70
N GLY A 264 5.75 -0.92 8.25
CA GLY A 264 6.96 -1.40 7.60
C GLY A 264 6.77 -1.80 6.12
N LEU A 265 5.67 -1.39 5.47
CA LEU A 265 5.38 -1.76 4.07
C LEU A 265 5.48 -0.59 3.09
N ILE A 266 5.42 0.65 3.57
CA ILE A 266 5.38 1.83 2.70
C ILE A 266 6.69 2.01 1.91
N ALA A 267 7.83 1.80 2.56
CA ALA A 267 9.14 2.02 1.95
C ALA A 267 9.40 1.06 0.78
N GLY A 268 9.00 -0.20 0.90
CA GLY A 268 9.15 -1.19 -0.16
C GLY A 268 8.38 -0.80 -1.42
N VAL A 269 7.09 -0.53 -1.28
CA VAL A 269 6.21 -0.19 -2.42
C VAL A 269 6.59 1.13 -3.08
N ALA A 270 6.88 2.17 -2.28
CA ALA A 270 7.25 3.48 -2.82
C ALA A 270 8.61 3.46 -3.52
N SER A 271 9.58 2.69 -2.99
CA SER A 271 10.89 2.54 -3.62
C SER A 271 10.81 1.79 -4.95
N GLU A 272 10.04 0.69 -4.99
CA GLU A 272 9.81 -0.04 -6.24
C GLU A 272 9.20 0.87 -7.31
N VAL A 273 8.24 1.73 -6.93
CA VAL A 273 7.66 2.71 -7.87
C VAL A 273 8.71 3.69 -8.35
N LYS A 274 9.54 4.25 -7.46
CA LYS A 274 10.59 5.20 -7.84
C LYS A 274 11.59 4.58 -8.82
N GLU A 275 12.08 3.38 -8.54
CA GLU A 275 13.06 2.66 -9.36
C GLU A 275 12.48 2.25 -10.72
N GLU A 276 11.28 1.65 -10.73
CA GLU A 276 10.66 1.14 -11.97
C GLU A 276 10.22 2.26 -12.91
N LEU A 277 9.85 3.41 -12.39
CA LEU A 277 9.30 4.52 -13.15
C LEU A 277 10.32 5.65 -13.39
N GLY A 278 11.50 5.58 -12.79
CA GLY A 278 12.58 6.56 -12.96
C GLY A 278 12.19 7.96 -12.46
N ALA A 279 11.36 8.04 -11.41
CA ALA A 279 10.93 9.32 -10.86
C ALA A 279 12.09 10.03 -10.16
N GLU A 280 12.44 11.25 -10.58
CA GLU A 280 13.48 12.05 -9.93
C GLU A 280 13.04 12.48 -8.53
N ILE A 281 11.82 12.98 -8.42
CA ILE A 281 11.20 13.44 -7.18
C ILE A 281 9.94 12.60 -6.95
N LEU A 282 9.83 11.99 -5.78
CA LEU A 282 8.67 11.26 -5.39
C LEU A 282 8.20 11.69 -4.01
N GLU A 283 6.97 12.14 -3.91
CA GLU A 283 6.29 12.32 -2.63
C GLU A 283 5.32 11.15 -2.39
N CYS A 284 5.28 10.67 -1.16
CA CYS A 284 4.41 9.56 -0.79
C CYS A 284 3.51 9.93 0.36
N THR A 285 2.22 9.68 0.23
CA THR A 285 1.26 9.82 1.35
C THR A 285 0.69 8.47 1.73
N ALA A 286 0.43 8.29 3.01
CA ALA A 286 -0.21 7.10 3.54
C ALA A 286 -1.00 7.43 4.82
N ASP A 287 -1.71 6.43 5.31
CA ASP A 287 -2.54 6.55 6.49
C ASP A 287 -1.72 6.34 7.80
N LYS A 288 -2.38 6.55 8.95
CA LYS A 288 -1.83 6.35 10.30
C LYS A 288 -1.29 4.94 10.57
N GLY A 289 -1.71 3.95 9.80
CA GLY A 289 -1.24 2.58 9.90
C GLY A 289 0.22 2.41 9.49
N TYR A 290 0.74 3.35 8.72
CA TYR A 290 2.11 3.39 8.20
C TYR A 290 3.04 4.29 9.03
N GLU A 291 2.54 4.88 10.13
CA GLU A 291 3.38 5.69 11.00
C GLU A 291 4.48 4.82 11.65
N GLY A 292 5.71 5.03 11.22
CA GLY A 292 6.90 4.37 11.75
C GLY A 292 8.14 5.18 11.45
N SER A 293 8.95 5.44 12.49
CA SER A 293 10.18 6.22 12.33
C SER A 293 11.20 5.56 11.40
N GLU A 294 11.24 4.23 11.38
CA GLU A 294 12.14 3.46 10.52
C GLU A 294 11.72 3.57 9.06
N ASP A 295 10.41 3.45 8.76
CA ASP A 295 9.88 3.57 7.40
C ASP A 295 10.11 4.96 6.80
N HIS A 296 9.85 6.02 7.58
CA HIS A 296 10.05 7.39 7.12
C HIS A 296 11.53 7.69 6.88
N ALA A 297 12.40 7.17 7.75
CA ALA A 297 13.83 7.28 7.59
C ALA A 297 14.32 6.58 6.31
N GLU A 298 13.83 5.38 6.05
CA GLU A 298 14.15 4.62 4.84
C GLU A 298 13.67 5.33 3.57
N LEU A 299 12.44 5.87 3.58
CA LEU A 299 11.92 6.66 2.46
C LEU A 299 12.80 7.87 2.15
N LEU A 300 13.19 8.64 3.17
CA LEU A 300 14.03 9.81 3.00
C LEU A 300 15.43 9.44 2.48
N LEU A 301 16.04 8.35 2.96
CA LEU A 301 17.32 7.85 2.44
C LEU A 301 17.25 7.45 0.96
N ARG A 302 16.08 7.05 0.49
CA ARG A 302 15.82 6.72 -0.92
C ARG A 302 15.33 7.93 -1.74
N GLY A 303 15.36 9.13 -1.17
CA GLY A 303 14.93 10.37 -1.83
C GLY A 303 13.41 10.42 -2.07
N ILE A 304 12.63 9.85 -1.17
CA ILE A 304 11.17 9.86 -1.18
C ILE A 304 10.67 10.66 0.02
N ILE A 305 9.81 11.64 -0.21
CA ILE A 305 9.27 12.52 0.84
C ILE A 305 8.03 11.88 1.45
N PRO A 306 8.03 11.50 2.74
CA PRO A 306 6.86 10.95 3.38
C PRO A 306 5.90 12.03 3.87
N ASN A 307 4.64 12.00 3.42
CA ASN A 307 3.52 12.79 3.95
C ASN A 307 2.53 11.87 4.67
N VAL A 308 2.99 11.14 5.69
CA VAL A 308 2.19 10.15 6.42
C VAL A 308 1.43 10.82 7.57
N ILE A 309 0.15 10.45 7.72
CA ILE A 309 -0.68 10.99 8.79
C ILE A 309 -0.21 10.46 10.15
N ARG A 310 0.18 11.36 11.05
CA ARG A 310 0.61 11.02 12.41
C ARG A 310 -0.58 10.78 13.34
N LYS A 311 -0.42 9.89 14.30
CA LYS A 311 -1.44 9.59 15.33
C LYS A 311 -1.72 10.76 16.25
N ASP A 312 -0.70 11.58 16.52
CA ASP A 312 -0.82 12.79 17.34
C ASP A 312 -1.38 14.00 16.58
N GLY A 313 -1.53 13.90 15.25
CA GLY A 313 -1.97 14.98 14.37
C GLY A 313 -0.92 16.06 14.13
N GLY A 314 0.35 15.82 14.48
CA GLY A 314 1.48 16.71 14.18
C GLY A 314 1.74 16.79 12.67
N CYS A 315 2.29 17.93 12.23
CA CYS A 315 2.69 18.16 10.84
C CYS A 315 4.19 18.42 10.70
N THR A 316 4.99 18.08 11.72
CA THR A 316 6.44 18.27 11.71
C THR A 316 7.13 17.07 12.36
N GLU A 317 8.24 16.65 11.77
CA GLU A 317 9.09 15.58 12.30
C GLU A 317 10.54 16.04 12.28
N GLU A 318 11.31 15.74 13.34
CA GLU A 318 12.76 15.95 13.33
C GLU A 318 13.43 14.67 12.83
N VAL A 319 14.12 14.77 11.71
CA VAL A 319 14.90 13.68 11.11
C VAL A 319 16.36 13.92 11.38
N SER A 320 17.06 12.91 11.86
CA SER A 320 18.50 12.94 12.10
C SER A 320 19.19 11.92 11.20
N PHE A 321 20.16 12.36 10.43
CA PHE A 321 20.99 11.50 9.58
C PHE A 321 22.39 11.37 10.16
N ASP A 322 22.95 10.17 10.17
CA ASP A 322 24.36 9.95 10.39
C ASP A 322 25.12 10.22 9.08
N TYR A 323 25.94 11.27 9.05
CA TYR A 323 26.71 11.69 7.91
C TYR A 323 28.15 11.20 8.03
N ASN A 324 28.61 10.38 7.09
CA ASN A 324 29.92 9.75 7.10
C ASN A 324 30.89 10.43 6.12
N GLU A 325 31.64 11.44 6.58
CA GLU A 325 32.63 12.15 5.76
C GLU A 325 33.79 11.26 5.26
N ALA A 326 34.04 10.11 5.88
CA ALA A 326 35.18 9.25 5.55
C ALA A 326 35.00 8.46 4.24
N GLU A 327 33.77 8.35 3.74
CA GLU A 327 33.45 7.61 2.53
C GLU A 327 33.33 8.50 1.29
N ILE A 328 33.54 9.83 1.44
CA ILE A 328 33.43 10.78 0.33
C ILE A 328 34.71 10.75 -0.50
N SER A 329 34.63 10.44 -1.78
CA SER A 329 35.73 10.58 -2.70
C SER A 329 36.10 12.07 -2.90
N PRO A 330 37.37 12.40 -3.23
CA PRO A 330 37.79 13.79 -3.47
C PRO A 330 36.95 14.52 -4.53
N GLU A 331 36.42 13.81 -5.50
CA GLU A 331 35.59 14.34 -6.59
C GLU A 331 34.15 14.66 -6.13
N GLN A 332 33.66 13.93 -5.13
CA GLN A 332 32.32 14.12 -4.55
C GLN A 332 32.27 15.27 -3.53
N LYS A 333 33.41 15.71 -2.98
CA LYS A 333 33.48 16.73 -1.91
C LYS A 333 32.83 18.05 -2.26
N ALA A 334 32.84 18.45 -3.52
CA ALA A 334 32.29 19.73 -3.95
C ALA A 334 30.74 19.76 -3.94
N GLY A 335 30.08 18.58 -4.04
CA GLY A 335 28.61 18.46 -4.15
C GLY A 335 27.92 17.90 -2.91
N THR A 336 28.66 17.33 -1.96
CA THR A 336 28.10 16.52 -0.86
C THR A 336 28.22 17.14 0.54
N GLY A 337 28.43 18.45 0.62
CA GLY A 337 28.53 19.15 1.92
C GLY A 337 27.21 19.15 2.70
N VAL A 338 27.32 19.31 4.04
CA VAL A 338 26.16 19.37 4.96
C VAL A 338 25.18 20.50 4.58
N ASP A 339 25.68 21.64 4.11
CA ASP A 339 24.83 22.77 3.72
C ASP A 339 24.07 22.46 2.42
N ASN A 340 24.71 21.77 1.47
CA ASN A 340 24.05 21.33 0.25
C ASN A 340 22.98 20.26 0.57
N LEU A 341 23.26 19.33 1.49
CA LEU A 341 22.27 18.37 1.96
C LEU A 341 21.04 19.07 2.55
N ARG A 342 21.21 20.12 3.35
CA ARG A 342 20.09 20.90 3.88
C ARG A 342 19.25 21.51 2.79
N THR A 343 19.89 22.11 1.80
CA THR A 343 19.20 22.69 0.63
C THR A 343 18.42 21.61 -0.15
N CYS A 344 19.01 20.42 -0.32
CA CYS A 344 18.33 19.29 -0.95
C CYS A 344 17.11 18.81 -0.13
N LEU A 345 17.25 18.69 1.19
CA LEU A 345 16.16 18.33 2.08
C LEU A 345 15.03 19.37 2.09
N GLU A 346 15.37 20.67 2.06
CA GLU A 346 14.40 21.77 1.94
C GLU A 346 13.66 21.73 0.59
N ALA A 347 14.35 21.32 -0.48
CA ALA A 347 13.75 21.07 -1.78
C ALA A 347 12.99 19.75 -1.85
N GLY A 348 13.09 18.91 -0.82
CA GLY A 348 12.42 17.61 -0.73
C GLY A 348 13.07 16.48 -1.52
N VAL A 349 14.32 16.67 -1.96
CA VAL A 349 15.06 15.69 -2.77
C VAL A 349 16.41 15.41 -2.12
N ILE A 350 16.71 14.12 -1.91
CA ILE A 350 18.07 13.69 -1.57
C ILE A 350 18.66 13.08 -2.86
N PRO A 351 19.65 13.75 -3.50
CA PRO A 351 20.28 13.19 -4.70
C PRO A 351 21.02 11.88 -4.41
N ASP A 352 21.10 11.01 -5.40
CA ASP A 352 21.78 9.70 -5.29
C ASP A 352 23.28 9.84 -4.93
N VAL A 353 23.87 11.01 -5.16
CA VAL A 353 25.25 11.32 -4.75
C VAL A 353 25.48 11.15 -3.24
N TYR A 354 24.43 11.18 -2.42
CA TYR A 354 24.50 10.94 -0.99
C TYR A 354 24.35 9.47 -0.60
N GLU A 355 24.13 8.56 -1.57
CA GLU A 355 24.06 7.13 -1.31
C GLU A 355 25.36 6.62 -0.67
N GLY A 356 25.25 5.87 0.42
CA GLY A 356 26.40 5.42 1.22
C GLY A 356 27.03 6.46 2.14
N ILE A 357 26.79 7.78 1.93
CA ILE A 357 27.25 8.86 2.80
C ILE A 357 26.30 9.07 3.96
N LEU A 358 25.00 9.01 3.69
CA LEU A 358 23.94 9.04 4.69
C LEU A 358 23.67 7.62 5.17
N THR A 359 23.91 7.37 6.43
CA THR A 359 23.57 6.11 7.09
C THR A 359 22.67 6.40 8.29
N ASP A 360 21.85 5.43 8.67
CA ASP A 360 21.00 5.48 9.87
C ASP A 360 20.18 6.78 10.00
N ALA A 361 19.17 6.97 9.13
CA ALA A 361 18.19 7.99 9.36
C ALA A 361 17.33 7.64 10.60
N ARG A 362 17.19 8.59 11.50
CA ARG A 362 16.39 8.43 12.73
C ARG A 362 15.38 9.56 12.80
N ILE A 363 14.13 9.22 13.02
CA ILE A 363 13.08 10.19 13.29
C ILE A 363 12.87 10.23 14.79
N SER A 364 13.08 11.39 15.39
CA SER A 364 12.69 11.67 16.76
C SER A 364 11.46 12.57 16.76
N GLU A 365 10.60 12.40 17.75
CA GLU A 365 9.64 13.46 18.06
C GLU A 365 10.44 14.75 18.21
N VAL A 366 9.98 15.83 17.55
CA VAL A 366 10.60 17.15 17.71
C VAL A 366 10.60 17.45 19.19
N SER A 367 11.67 17.04 19.86
CA SER A 367 11.94 17.50 21.19
C SER A 367 12.13 19.00 21.05
N SER A 368 11.33 19.77 21.75
CA SER A 368 11.31 21.23 21.79
C SER A 368 12.62 21.86 22.29
N HIS A 369 13.74 21.38 21.79
CA HIS A 369 15.11 21.86 22.03
C HIS A 369 15.71 22.54 20.81
N THR A 370 14.90 23.22 19.99
CA THR A 370 15.38 24.42 19.35
C THR A 370 15.62 25.42 20.48
N THR A 371 16.78 26.05 20.53
CA THR A 371 17.17 27.08 21.50
C THR A 371 15.93 27.88 21.87
N GLN A 372 15.37 27.59 23.05
CA GLN A 372 14.15 28.26 23.50
C GLN A 372 14.53 29.73 23.59
N ALA A 373 13.98 30.54 22.68
CA ALA A 373 13.99 31.97 22.90
C ALA A 373 13.45 32.15 24.33
N THR A 374 14.28 32.65 25.20
CA THR A 374 13.88 32.88 26.59
C THR A 374 12.85 33.99 26.62
N ASP A 375 12.03 34.02 27.68
CA ASP A 375 11.08 35.12 27.86
C ASP A 375 11.76 36.50 27.79
N ALA A 376 13.05 36.56 28.17
CA ALA A 376 13.92 37.74 28.05
C ALA A 376 14.21 38.12 26.58
N ASP A 377 14.47 37.13 25.71
CA ASP A 377 14.73 37.39 24.29
C ASP A 377 13.49 37.97 23.60
N VAL A 378 12.30 37.42 23.93
CA VAL A 378 11.03 37.89 23.35
C VAL A 378 10.66 39.29 23.82
N ALA A 379 11.06 39.67 25.05
CA ALA A 379 10.77 41.00 25.60
C ALA A 379 11.44 42.13 24.81
N VAL A 380 12.51 41.84 24.08
CA VAL A 380 13.30 42.78 23.27
C VAL A 380 12.92 42.75 21.78
N MET A 381 12.14 41.77 21.35
CA MET A 381 11.76 41.57 19.94
C MET A 381 10.81 42.64 19.44
N THR A 382 11.00 43.03 18.18
CA THR A 382 10.03 43.83 17.45
C THR A 382 8.78 43.02 17.12
N THR A 383 7.68 43.71 16.81
CA THR A 383 6.42 43.05 16.43
C THR A 383 6.56 42.08 15.26
N GLU A 384 7.43 42.41 14.28
CA GLU A 384 7.68 41.56 13.11
C GLU A 384 8.47 40.31 13.50
N GLN A 385 9.48 40.46 14.35
CA GLN A 385 10.23 39.34 14.89
C GLN A 385 9.36 38.40 15.75
N MET A 386 8.43 38.96 16.56
CA MET A 386 7.47 38.16 17.32
C MET A 386 6.52 37.37 16.43
N LYS A 387 6.08 37.97 15.30
CA LYS A 387 5.24 37.25 14.30
C LYS A 387 6.03 36.16 13.59
N SER A 388 7.27 36.44 13.18
CA SER A 388 8.14 35.46 12.57
C SER A 388 8.39 34.29 13.52
N LYS A 389 8.71 34.58 14.79
CA LYS A 389 8.90 33.56 15.82
C LYS A 389 7.65 32.74 16.10
N ALA A 390 6.48 33.34 15.99
CA ALA A 390 5.22 32.62 16.13
C ALA A 390 5.02 31.60 14.99
N LEU A 391 5.38 31.93 13.75
CA LEU A 391 5.30 31.04 12.60
C LEU A 391 6.23 29.82 12.72
N GLU A 392 7.27 29.88 13.54
CA GLU A 392 8.13 28.75 13.89
C GLU A 392 7.49 27.72 14.84
N GLY A 393 6.19 27.84 15.14
CA GLY A 393 5.45 26.89 15.97
C GLY A 393 5.23 27.34 17.42
N TYR A 394 5.38 28.64 17.72
CA TYR A 394 5.19 29.17 19.06
C TYR A 394 3.99 30.07 19.19
N PHE A 395 3.46 30.16 20.41
CA PHE A 395 2.58 31.25 20.84
C PHE A 395 3.46 32.32 21.48
N VAL A 396 3.55 33.48 20.86
CA VAL A 396 4.40 34.60 21.31
C VAL A 396 3.51 35.73 21.80
N ARG A 397 3.72 36.14 23.06
CA ARG A 397 2.95 37.21 23.71
C ARG A 397 3.63 38.56 23.51
N ASP A 398 2.90 39.50 22.95
CA ASP A 398 3.22 40.92 22.93
C ASP A 398 2.57 41.56 24.15
N ALA A 399 3.37 41.79 25.20
CA ALA A 399 2.88 42.35 26.46
C ALA A 399 2.47 43.84 26.31
N ALA A 400 3.16 44.59 25.44
CA ALA A 400 2.87 46.00 25.21
C ALA A 400 1.51 46.22 24.56
N ARG A 401 1.11 45.31 23.63
CA ARG A 401 -0.18 45.38 22.93
C ARG A 401 -1.24 44.47 23.52
N ASN A 402 -0.86 43.67 24.52
CA ASN A 402 -1.72 42.69 25.17
C ASN A 402 -2.34 41.69 24.17
N LEU A 403 -1.52 41.16 23.26
CA LEU A 403 -1.88 40.23 22.21
C LEU A 403 -0.99 39.01 22.26
N VAL A 404 -1.45 37.92 21.64
CA VAL A 404 -0.62 36.72 21.41
C VAL A 404 -0.68 36.38 19.93
N TYR A 405 0.48 36.18 19.29
CA TYR A 405 0.61 35.67 17.93
C TYR A 405 0.64 34.15 17.99
N CYS A 406 -0.18 33.51 17.16
CA CYS A 406 -0.25 32.05 17.10
C CYS A 406 0.60 31.49 15.96
N PRO A 407 0.94 30.18 15.97
CA PRO A 407 1.76 29.53 14.93
C PRO A 407 1.21 29.65 13.50
N GLN A 408 -0.05 30.04 13.33
CA GLN A 408 -0.68 30.27 12.03
C GLN A 408 -0.79 31.75 11.67
N GLY A 409 0.05 32.61 12.26
CA GLY A 409 0.08 34.03 12.00
C GLY A 409 -1.16 34.82 12.48
N GLN A 410 -2.07 34.19 13.20
CA GLN A 410 -3.27 34.86 13.71
C GLN A 410 -3.05 35.50 15.08
N THR A 411 -3.79 36.57 15.36
CA THR A 411 -3.70 37.31 16.62
C THR A 411 -4.77 36.83 17.57
N LEU A 412 -4.40 36.43 18.79
CA LEU A 412 -5.28 36.10 19.88
C LEU A 412 -5.40 37.32 20.82
N ARG A 413 -6.59 37.66 21.25
CA ARG A 413 -6.85 38.79 22.17
C ARG A 413 -7.14 38.29 23.58
N GLN A 414 -6.85 39.12 24.57
CA GLN A 414 -7.18 38.82 25.96
C GLN A 414 -8.68 38.60 26.12
N LYS A 415 -9.06 37.51 26.79
CA LYS A 415 -10.44 37.16 27.10
C LYS A 415 -10.76 37.42 28.58
N SER A 416 -9.91 37.01 29.49
CA SER A 416 -10.10 37.13 30.93
C SER A 416 -8.78 36.99 31.70
N ILE A 417 -8.77 37.48 32.93
CA ILE A 417 -7.70 37.20 33.90
C ILE A 417 -8.26 36.17 34.88
N GLN A 418 -7.51 35.06 35.09
CA GLN A 418 -7.92 33.99 35.98
C GLN A 418 -7.39 34.19 37.40
N ARG A 419 -7.99 33.49 38.39
CA ARG A 419 -7.44 33.40 39.73
C ARG A 419 -5.99 32.87 39.67
N GLY A 420 -5.03 33.55 40.27
CA GLY A 420 -3.61 33.25 40.19
C GLY A 420 -2.84 34.10 39.15
N GLY A 421 -3.46 35.12 38.54
CA GLY A 421 -2.78 36.09 37.68
C GLY A 421 -2.52 35.64 36.25
N PHE A 422 -3.05 34.49 35.83
CA PHE A 422 -2.92 34.03 34.45
C PHE A 422 -3.87 34.79 33.52
N ILE A 423 -3.32 35.23 32.39
CA ILE A 423 -4.07 35.97 31.36
C ILE A 423 -4.45 34.97 30.26
N ARG A 424 -5.74 34.85 29.96
CA ARG A 424 -6.26 33.96 28.92
C ARG A 424 -6.49 34.73 27.63
N TYR A 425 -5.93 34.15 26.54
CA TYR A 425 -6.06 34.67 25.18
C TYR A 425 -6.82 33.71 24.28
N CYS A 426 -7.65 34.24 23.37
CA CYS A 426 -8.32 33.47 22.32
C CYS A 426 -8.74 34.36 21.14
N ASN A 427 -9.05 33.72 20.01
CA ASN A 427 -9.74 34.35 18.88
C ASN A 427 -10.65 33.32 18.21
N LYS A 428 -11.92 33.28 18.64
CA LYS A 428 -12.89 32.30 18.16
C LYS A 428 -13.14 32.40 16.66
N LEU A 429 -13.18 33.60 16.11
CA LEU A 429 -13.47 33.83 14.68
C LEU A 429 -12.32 33.40 13.81
N ALA A 430 -11.08 33.77 14.15
CA ALA A 430 -9.91 33.38 13.43
C ALA A 430 -9.67 31.84 13.49
N CYS A 431 -9.83 31.23 14.68
CA CYS A 431 -9.68 29.78 14.85
C CYS A 431 -10.73 28.98 14.10
N ARG A 432 -11.98 29.45 13.97
CA ARG A 432 -13.02 28.77 13.18
C ARG A 432 -12.72 28.77 11.69
N LYS A 433 -12.11 29.85 11.18
CA LYS A 433 -11.72 30.02 9.77
C LYS A 433 -10.30 29.51 9.47
N CYS A 434 -9.57 29.08 10.49
CA CYS A 434 -8.20 28.63 10.35
C CYS A 434 -8.14 27.29 9.59
N ARG A 435 -7.39 27.26 8.47
CA ARG A 435 -7.18 26.06 7.67
C ARG A 435 -6.33 25.03 8.41
N ASN A 436 -5.32 25.47 9.16
CA ASN A 436 -4.38 24.62 9.90
C ASN A 436 -4.61 24.78 11.40
N LYS A 437 -5.62 24.09 11.95
CA LYS A 437 -5.98 24.20 13.36
C LYS A 437 -4.90 23.58 14.26
N CYS A 438 -4.40 24.34 15.22
CA CYS A 438 -3.49 23.91 16.29
C CYS A 438 -4.21 23.34 17.52
N THR A 439 -5.46 22.92 17.38
CA THR A 439 -6.29 22.37 18.46
C THR A 439 -7.38 21.48 17.88
N THR A 440 -7.73 20.42 18.60
CA THR A 440 -8.88 19.55 18.33
C THR A 440 -10.22 20.19 18.69
N SER A 441 -10.20 21.28 19.47
CA SER A 441 -11.39 22.04 19.87
C SER A 441 -11.79 23.05 18.80
N ASN A 442 -13.02 23.56 18.87
CA ASN A 442 -13.52 24.57 17.94
C ASN A 442 -12.67 25.85 17.85
N PHE A 443 -11.92 26.17 18.91
CA PHE A 443 -10.97 27.27 18.98
C PHE A 443 -9.93 27.03 20.07
N LYS A 444 -8.74 27.64 19.94
CA LYS A 444 -7.65 27.57 20.92
C LYS A 444 -7.82 28.64 21.99
N GLU A 445 -7.72 28.24 23.26
CA GLU A 445 -7.50 29.13 24.39
C GLU A 445 -6.11 28.88 24.96
N ILE A 446 -5.34 29.91 25.23
CA ILE A 446 -4.00 29.81 25.83
C ILE A 446 -3.84 30.76 26.99
N ASN A 447 -3.25 30.29 28.06
CA ASN A 447 -3.02 31.06 29.29
C ASN A 447 -1.53 31.41 29.37
N PHE A 448 -1.22 32.67 29.70
CA PHE A 448 0.12 33.16 30.00
C PHE A 448 0.19 33.70 31.43
N SER A 449 1.27 33.43 32.14
CA SER A 449 1.58 34.19 33.38
C SER A 449 2.06 35.62 33.02
N LYS A 450 2.19 36.49 34.01
CA LYS A 450 2.67 37.85 33.75
C LYS A 450 4.10 37.87 33.14
N ASP A 451 4.93 36.92 33.52
CA ASP A 451 6.35 36.87 33.16
C ASP A 451 6.64 35.98 31.96
N THR A 452 5.69 35.13 31.53
CA THR A 452 5.86 34.26 30.37
C THR A 452 5.54 35.00 29.08
N MET A 453 6.44 34.98 28.10
CA MET A 453 6.31 35.64 26.80
C MET A 453 6.18 34.67 25.64
N ILE A 454 6.63 33.42 25.79
CA ILE A 454 6.62 32.42 24.72
C ILE A 454 6.17 31.06 25.24
N LYS A 455 5.37 30.35 24.44
CA LYS A 455 4.95 28.97 24.69
C LYS A 455 4.95 28.16 23.40
N SER A 456 5.49 26.95 23.45
CA SER A 456 5.40 26.04 22.30
C SER A 456 3.94 25.64 22.01
N CYS A 457 3.63 25.38 20.76
CA CYS A 457 2.34 24.87 20.32
C CYS A 457 2.25 23.36 20.46
N ASP A 458 2.65 22.81 21.62
CA ASP A 458 2.59 21.38 21.89
C ASP A 458 1.22 20.96 22.39
N PRO A 459 0.46 20.12 21.66
CA PRO A 459 -0.84 19.64 22.11
C PRO A 459 -0.77 18.55 23.19
N THR A 460 0.42 18.03 23.54
CA THR A 460 0.55 16.79 24.32
C THR A 460 0.86 16.96 25.81
N LYS A 461 1.00 18.18 26.35
CA LYS A 461 1.21 18.37 27.81
C LYS A 461 -0.03 18.06 28.64
N GLY A 462 -0.45 16.77 28.68
CA GLY A 462 -1.57 16.32 29.51
C GLY A 462 -1.45 14.94 30.14
N ARG A 463 -0.43 14.13 29.84
CA ARG A 463 -0.24 12.82 30.49
C ARG A 463 1.25 12.45 30.65
N ARG A 464 1.79 12.66 31.85
CA ARG A 464 3.02 12.00 32.32
C ARG A 464 2.76 10.49 32.40
N LYS A 465 3.48 9.67 31.59
CA LYS A 465 3.81 8.29 31.95
C LYS A 465 5.33 8.15 31.93
N GLN A 466 5.84 7.58 33.02
CA GLN A 466 7.24 7.32 33.26
C GLN A 466 7.77 6.34 32.20
N ALA A 467 8.85 6.70 31.53
CA ALA A 467 9.61 5.81 30.68
C ALA A 467 10.63 5.06 31.54
N GLY A 468 10.58 3.75 31.47
CA GLY A 468 11.57 2.86 32.09
C GLY A 468 12.88 2.85 31.30
N THR A 469 13.97 3.00 32.01
CA THR A 469 15.33 2.93 31.51
C THR A 469 15.68 1.49 31.10
N LEU A 470 16.08 1.27 29.85
CA LEU A 470 16.76 0.03 29.44
C LEU A 470 18.21 0.33 29.09
N ALA A 471 19.07 -0.42 29.73
CA ALA A 471 20.52 -0.27 29.69
C ALA A 471 21.11 -0.72 28.36
N SER A 472 22.05 0.06 27.84
CA SER A 472 22.88 -0.21 26.68
C SER A 472 23.87 -1.35 26.92
N ALA A 473 23.93 -2.31 26.01
CA ALA A 473 25.04 -3.26 25.91
C ALA A 473 26.17 -2.65 25.07
N ARG A 474 27.37 -2.64 25.63
CA ARG A 474 28.61 -2.18 24.99
C ARG A 474 29.06 -3.17 23.91
N ALA A 475 29.40 -2.67 22.73
CA ALA A 475 30.36 -3.29 21.84
C ALA A 475 31.39 -2.21 21.44
N GLY A 476 32.65 -2.46 21.76
CA GLY A 476 33.74 -1.55 21.44
C GLY A 476 34.17 -1.69 19.99
N GLY A 477 34.32 -0.57 19.32
CA GLY A 477 34.89 -0.42 17.98
C GLY A 477 35.20 1.05 17.75
N ALA A 478 36.35 1.34 17.15
CA ALA A 478 36.98 2.65 17.00
C ALA A 478 36.00 3.80 16.68
N THR A 479 36.10 4.87 17.43
CA THR A 479 35.28 6.08 17.35
C THR A 479 35.59 6.82 16.04
N ARG A 480 34.88 6.52 14.95
CA ARG A 480 34.77 7.42 13.80
C ARG A 480 33.81 8.54 14.22
N VAL A 481 34.27 9.79 14.06
CA VAL A 481 33.46 10.98 14.34
C VAL A 481 32.37 11.05 13.25
N LYS A 482 31.20 10.50 13.54
CA LYS A 482 30.01 10.67 12.72
C LYS A 482 29.41 12.04 13.02
N LYS A 483 29.24 12.88 12.01
CA LYS A 483 28.45 14.10 12.13
C LYS A 483 26.97 13.74 12.02
N VAL A 484 26.15 14.26 12.93
CA VAL A 484 24.69 14.11 12.88
C VAL A 484 24.11 15.37 12.23
N VAL A 485 23.43 15.19 11.11
CA VAL A 485 22.69 16.27 10.45
C VAL A 485 21.23 16.16 10.85
N LYS A 486 20.69 17.24 11.41
CA LYS A 486 19.28 17.34 11.82
C LYS A 486 18.51 18.17 10.82
N TYR A 487 17.33 17.71 10.46
CA TYR A 487 16.39 18.36 9.57
C TYR A 487 14.98 18.29 10.13
N ILE A 488 14.20 19.37 9.98
CA ILE A 488 12.78 19.38 10.35
C ILE A 488 11.96 19.19 9.09
N LEU A 489 11.37 18.02 8.94
CA LEU A 489 10.46 17.70 7.87
C LEU A 489 9.09 18.33 8.13
N HIS A 490 8.60 19.12 7.19
CA HIS A 490 7.26 19.70 7.21
C HIS A 490 6.32 18.84 6.36
N LEU A 491 5.35 18.20 7.00
CA LEU A 491 4.35 17.36 6.34
C LEU A 491 3.25 18.21 5.69
N ASP A 492 2.91 17.94 4.44
CA ASP A 492 1.83 18.62 3.73
C ASP A 492 0.46 18.06 4.13
N ARG A 493 -0.23 18.80 4.98
CA ARG A 493 -1.54 18.40 5.50
C ARG A 493 -2.62 18.26 4.42
N HIS A 494 -2.60 19.10 3.39
CA HIS A 494 -3.58 19.04 2.31
C HIS A 494 -3.42 17.74 1.50
N LYS A 495 -2.18 17.34 1.23
CA LYS A 495 -1.89 16.06 0.57
C LYS A 495 -2.34 14.88 1.43
N MET A 496 -2.10 14.93 2.74
CA MET A 496 -2.57 13.90 3.68
C MET A 496 -4.11 13.78 3.74
N GLU A 497 -4.83 14.90 3.67
CA GLU A 497 -6.30 14.91 3.69
C GLU A 497 -6.91 14.35 2.39
N ASN A 498 -6.29 14.61 1.24
CA ASN A 498 -6.75 14.14 -0.07
C ASN A 498 -6.49 12.64 -0.32
N ARG A 499 -5.67 11.99 0.50
CA ARG A 499 -5.30 10.59 0.39
C ARG A 499 -6.50 9.65 0.17
N LYS A 500 -7.58 9.83 0.93
CA LYS A 500 -8.74 8.93 0.87
C LYS A 500 -9.35 8.84 -0.53
N CYS A 501 -9.46 9.96 -1.22
CA CYS A 501 -10.01 9.99 -2.58
C CYS A 501 -9.10 9.23 -3.57
N LEU A 502 -7.79 9.20 -3.31
CA LEU A 502 -6.81 8.57 -4.19
C LEU A 502 -6.75 7.05 -3.98
N SER A 503 -6.59 6.60 -2.75
CA SER A 503 -6.28 5.20 -2.45
C SER A 503 -7.50 4.29 -2.35
N GLU A 504 -8.67 4.78 -1.88
CA GLU A 504 -9.86 3.93 -1.69
C GLU A 504 -10.54 3.56 -3.02
N HIS A 505 -10.52 4.44 -4.02
CA HIS A 505 -11.19 4.23 -5.31
C HIS A 505 -10.64 3.01 -6.10
N PRO A 506 -9.31 2.82 -6.25
CA PRO A 506 -8.77 1.64 -6.95
C PRO A 506 -9.19 0.33 -6.29
N PHE A 507 -9.11 0.24 -4.95
CA PHE A 507 -9.52 -0.98 -4.23
C PHE A 507 -11.00 -1.31 -4.41
N GLY A 508 -11.88 -0.32 -4.40
CA GLY A 508 -13.30 -0.51 -4.65
C GLY A 508 -13.55 -1.11 -6.05
N THR A 509 -12.86 -0.59 -7.06
CA THR A 509 -12.96 -1.08 -8.43
C THR A 509 -12.35 -2.48 -8.58
N ILE A 510 -11.15 -2.73 -8.03
CA ILE A 510 -10.50 -4.04 -8.07
C ILE A 510 -11.37 -5.11 -7.38
N LYS A 511 -11.89 -4.82 -6.20
CA LYS A 511 -12.81 -5.75 -5.49
C LYS A 511 -14.04 -6.06 -6.34
N ARG A 512 -14.61 -5.08 -7.03
CA ARG A 512 -15.71 -5.30 -7.98
C ARG A 512 -15.28 -6.19 -9.14
N LEU A 513 -14.07 -6.01 -9.70
CA LEU A 513 -13.51 -6.86 -10.76
C LEU A 513 -13.30 -8.31 -10.29
N MET A 514 -13.05 -8.52 -9.00
CA MET A 514 -12.93 -9.85 -8.41
C MET A 514 -14.28 -10.56 -8.21
N GLY A 515 -15.40 -9.85 -8.29
CA GLY A 515 -16.75 -10.37 -8.07
C GLY A 515 -17.17 -10.36 -6.59
N GLN A 516 -18.36 -10.90 -6.30
CA GLN A 516 -19.03 -10.73 -4.99
C GLN A 516 -18.23 -11.17 -3.76
N GLN A 517 -17.32 -12.13 -3.88
CA GLN A 517 -16.58 -12.67 -2.74
C GLN A 517 -15.20 -12.06 -2.54
N TYR A 518 -14.72 -11.19 -3.41
CA TYR A 518 -13.42 -10.51 -3.35
C TYR A 518 -12.24 -11.43 -3.02
N HIS A 519 -12.22 -12.65 -3.59
CA HIS A 519 -11.21 -13.65 -3.29
C HIS A 519 -10.31 -13.93 -4.49
N PHE A 520 -9.07 -14.26 -4.22
CA PHE A 520 -8.15 -14.79 -5.22
C PHE A 520 -8.60 -16.18 -5.70
N LEU A 521 -8.26 -16.51 -6.92
CA LEU A 521 -8.50 -17.86 -7.48
C LEU A 521 -7.27 -18.76 -7.34
N LEU A 522 -6.11 -18.16 -7.12
CA LEU A 522 -4.84 -18.84 -7.03
C LEU A 522 -4.34 -18.91 -5.58
N ARG A 523 -3.33 -19.77 -5.34
CA ARG A 523 -2.70 -20.00 -4.03
C ARG A 523 -1.21 -19.81 -4.13
N GLY A 524 -0.61 -19.32 -3.07
CA GLY A 524 0.81 -19.02 -2.96
C GLY A 524 1.19 -17.66 -3.55
N PHE A 525 2.17 -17.01 -2.94
CA PHE A 525 2.58 -15.63 -3.26
C PHE A 525 2.77 -15.35 -4.74
N GLU A 526 3.57 -16.14 -5.43
CA GLU A 526 3.89 -15.87 -6.83
C GLU A 526 2.66 -15.87 -7.75
N LYS A 527 1.72 -16.80 -7.51
CA LYS A 527 0.50 -16.91 -8.33
C LYS A 527 -0.50 -15.83 -7.97
N VAL A 528 -0.62 -15.50 -6.68
CA VAL A 528 -1.47 -14.42 -6.19
C VAL A 528 -0.94 -13.08 -6.69
N ASN A 529 0.38 -12.88 -6.69
CA ASN A 529 1.02 -11.70 -7.25
C ASN A 529 0.73 -11.54 -8.75
N ALA A 530 0.82 -12.62 -9.53
CA ALA A 530 0.45 -12.59 -10.95
C ALA A 530 -1.05 -12.28 -11.16
N GLU A 531 -1.92 -12.83 -10.31
CA GLU A 531 -3.35 -12.54 -10.36
C GLU A 531 -3.64 -11.08 -10.02
N MET A 532 -2.96 -10.52 -9.02
CA MET A 532 -3.07 -9.10 -8.67
C MET A 532 -2.55 -8.20 -9.80
N GLY A 533 -1.46 -8.59 -10.46
CA GLY A 533 -0.92 -7.89 -11.63
C GLY A 533 -1.94 -7.77 -12.77
N LEU A 534 -2.68 -8.83 -13.06
CA LEU A 534 -3.77 -8.78 -14.06
C LEU A 534 -4.93 -7.87 -13.64
N LEU A 535 -5.24 -7.82 -12.34
CA LEU A 535 -6.28 -6.93 -11.81
C LEU A 535 -5.85 -5.45 -11.91
N CYS A 536 -4.62 -5.15 -11.50
CA CYS A 536 -4.04 -3.80 -11.61
C CYS A 536 -3.92 -3.36 -13.07
N LEU A 537 -3.45 -4.25 -13.96
CA LEU A 537 -3.39 -4.01 -15.39
C LEU A 537 -4.77 -3.67 -15.97
N SER A 538 -5.77 -4.47 -15.63
CA SER A 538 -7.15 -4.24 -16.10
C SER A 538 -7.74 -2.93 -15.56
N TYR A 539 -7.40 -2.57 -14.33
CA TYR A 539 -7.77 -1.27 -13.75
C TYR A 539 -7.12 -0.12 -14.53
N ASN A 540 -5.80 -0.17 -14.73
CA ASN A 540 -5.07 0.87 -15.45
C ASN A 540 -5.50 0.97 -16.92
N MET A 541 -5.75 -0.14 -17.59
CA MET A 541 -6.29 -0.13 -18.97
C MET A 541 -7.64 0.57 -19.04
N ARG A 542 -8.56 0.33 -18.09
CA ARG A 542 -9.84 1.06 -18.04
C ARG A 542 -9.64 2.56 -17.88
N ARG A 543 -8.71 2.95 -16.98
CA ARG A 543 -8.39 4.36 -16.76
C ARG A 543 -7.79 4.99 -18.01
N ALA A 544 -6.81 4.32 -18.63
CA ALA A 544 -6.17 4.80 -19.86
C ALA A 544 -7.17 4.97 -21.02
N ILE A 545 -8.05 3.99 -21.23
CA ILE A 545 -9.11 4.06 -22.25
C ILE A 545 -10.06 5.24 -21.96
N ASN A 546 -10.43 5.45 -20.70
CA ASN A 546 -11.32 6.57 -20.33
C ASN A 546 -10.66 7.93 -20.50
N LEU A 547 -9.34 8.04 -20.31
CA LEU A 547 -8.61 9.31 -20.42
C LEU A 547 -8.22 9.65 -21.86
N ALA A 548 -7.73 8.68 -22.63
CA ALA A 548 -7.15 8.91 -23.94
C ALA A 548 -7.98 8.34 -25.11
N GLY A 549 -8.89 7.42 -24.85
CA GLY A 549 -9.65 6.68 -25.87
C GLY A 549 -8.84 5.56 -26.54
N VAL A 550 -9.56 4.57 -27.09
CA VAL A 550 -8.97 3.36 -27.69
C VAL A 550 -8.08 3.70 -28.88
N GLU A 551 -8.56 4.50 -29.82
CA GLU A 551 -7.81 4.83 -31.04
C GLU A 551 -6.50 5.57 -30.76
N THR A 552 -6.50 6.51 -29.81
CA THR A 552 -5.29 7.25 -29.41
C THR A 552 -4.26 6.30 -28.81
N LEU A 553 -4.70 5.40 -27.94
CA LEU A 553 -3.81 4.41 -27.31
C LEU A 553 -3.22 3.44 -28.34
N ILE A 554 -3.99 2.97 -29.31
CA ILE A 554 -3.50 2.10 -30.39
C ILE A 554 -2.43 2.83 -31.22
N ARG A 555 -2.66 4.08 -31.61
CA ARG A 555 -1.68 4.88 -32.39
C ARG A 555 -0.39 5.14 -31.61
N ALA A 556 -0.49 5.27 -30.30
CA ALA A 556 0.66 5.56 -29.45
C ALA A 556 1.51 4.33 -29.10
N ILE A 557 0.92 3.13 -29.17
CA ILE A 557 1.60 1.86 -28.86
C ILE A 557 2.12 1.17 -30.12
N GLY A 558 1.43 1.34 -31.25
CA GLY A 558 1.84 0.83 -32.55
C GLY A 558 2.81 1.73 -33.25
#